data_e4b5adf096fadc7de42d19f3fe282df1
#
_entry.id   e4b5adf096fadc7de42d19f3fe282df1
#
_cell.length_a   1.000
_cell.length_b   1.000
_cell.length_c   1.000
_cell.angle_alpha   90.00
_cell.angle_beta   90.00
_cell.angle_gamma   90.00
#
_symmetry.space_group_name_H-M   'P 1'
#
loop_
_entity.id
_entity.type
_entity.pdbx_description
1 polymer ?
#
loop_
_entity_poly.entity_id
_entity_poly.type
_entity_poly.pdbx_seq_one_letter_code
_entity_poly.pdbx_strand_id
1 'polypeptide(L)'
;MKLTDISPAIALTPLDGRYHGQTAPLVEYLSEPALNRERMRVEVEWMILLANGFEGNGNQTIVPGVKPLTDEEQAFLRSIPEDFGAEGIAQHAAHEAKTHHDVKAVEYYIDDQLDKAADVLGHETQLTGLKTLVHFACTSEDINNLSIARCVKNGIENVWLPGAQAILDHLAQKAEEYRDKAMLSLTHGQPATPTTLGKELAVYVYRLNRQLNKVKAQEYLGKINGATGTFGAHLAACPDVDWVAVSREFVTNRMGLTWNPLTTQIESHDWQAELYGTISHTNRILHNLCVDVWMYISRGVFAQVPVKGATGSSTMPHKVNPIRFENAEANLEISCSLLDTLSATLVESRWQRDLTDSTTQRNIGSALGYSMLALNNLMGGLNSIHPNDIAIEAELDSNWEVLGEPIQTAMRACELAGLPGMDKPYEKVKELMRGHEISKEAVEQFIDQQAFDDATAARLKALTPATYTGVAGKLVDFDR
;
A
#
# COMPACT_ATOMS: atom_id res chain seq x y z
N MET A 1 -27.33 1.26 -27.41
CA MET A 1 -26.40 2.01 -26.56
C MET A 1 -25.36 2.66 -27.48
N LYS A 2 -25.11 3.95 -27.33
CA LYS A 2 -24.02 4.61 -28.05
C LYS A 2 -22.72 4.41 -27.25
N LEU A 3 -21.55 4.38 -27.93
CA LEU A 3 -20.26 4.26 -27.25
C LEU A 3 -19.94 5.47 -26.33
N THR A 4 -20.73 6.53 -26.44
CA THR A 4 -20.64 7.70 -25.54
C THR A 4 -21.44 7.55 -24.25
N ASP A 5 -22.27 6.49 -24.11
CA ASP A 5 -23.01 6.25 -22.88
C ASP A 5 -22.08 5.59 -21.88
N ILE A 6 -21.90 6.22 -20.72
CA ILE A 6 -20.94 5.76 -19.71
C ILE A 6 -21.49 4.49 -19.04
N SER A 7 -20.74 3.42 -19.12
CA SER A 7 -20.96 2.17 -18.38
C SER A 7 -19.62 1.44 -18.22
N PRO A 8 -19.51 0.48 -17.27
CA PRO A 8 -18.28 -0.32 -17.11
C PRO A 8 -17.86 -1.04 -18.41
N ALA A 9 -18.81 -1.38 -19.30
CA ALA A 9 -18.51 -2.05 -20.57
C ALA A 9 -17.80 -1.15 -21.58
N ILE A 10 -17.96 0.17 -21.48
CA ILE A 10 -17.40 1.16 -22.42
C ILE A 10 -16.57 2.24 -21.72
N ALA A 11 -16.18 2.00 -20.46
CA ALA A 11 -15.32 2.91 -19.71
C ALA A 11 -13.94 3.04 -20.39
N LEU A 12 -13.38 4.25 -20.37
CA LEU A 12 -12.07 4.52 -20.95
C LEU A 12 -10.94 3.85 -20.14
N THR A 13 -11.08 3.83 -18.82
CA THR A 13 -10.08 3.20 -17.96
C THR A 13 -10.44 1.74 -17.67
N PRO A 14 -9.47 0.81 -17.64
CA PRO A 14 -9.74 -0.58 -17.29
C PRO A 14 -10.20 -0.74 -15.83
N LEU A 15 -9.86 0.20 -14.92
CA LEU A 15 -10.27 0.17 -13.51
C LEU A 15 -11.78 0.30 -13.39
N ASP A 16 -12.40 1.22 -14.13
CA ASP A 16 -13.86 1.44 -14.12
C ASP A 16 -14.60 0.51 -15.10
N GLY A 17 -13.87 -0.11 -16.03
CA GLY A 17 -14.38 -1.08 -17.00
C GLY A 17 -14.20 -2.52 -16.54
N ARG A 18 -13.26 -3.21 -17.20
CA ARG A 18 -12.97 -4.64 -17.04
C ARG A 18 -12.73 -5.06 -15.57
N TYR A 19 -12.09 -4.21 -14.79
CA TYR A 19 -11.66 -4.50 -13.41
C TYR A 19 -12.53 -3.84 -12.35
N HIS A 20 -13.63 -3.22 -12.72
CA HIS A 20 -14.53 -2.50 -11.80
C HIS A 20 -14.85 -3.30 -10.53
N GLY A 21 -15.19 -4.58 -10.66
CA GLY A 21 -15.49 -5.44 -9.50
C GLY A 21 -14.32 -5.67 -8.54
N GLN A 22 -13.07 -5.50 -9.00
CA GLN A 22 -11.88 -5.67 -8.17
C GLN A 22 -11.46 -4.36 -7.47
N THR A 23 -11.83 -3.22 -8.04
CA THR A 23 -11.52 -1.89 -7.51
C THR A 23 -12.69 -1.27 -6.74
N ALA A 24 -13.88 -1.87 -6.80
CA ALA A 24 -15.10 -1.39 -6.15
C ALA A 24 -14.94 -1.02 -4.65
N PRO A 25 -14.17 -1.74 -3.82
CA PRO A 25 -13.97 -1.34 -2.42
C PRO A 25 -13.33 0.06 -2.25
N LEU A 26 -12.52 0.52 -3.22
CA LEU A 26 -11.91 1.86 -3.18
C LEU A 26 -12.88 2.97 -3.59
N VAL A 27 -13.92 2.65 -4.36
CA VAL A 27 -14.92 3.63 -4.82
C VAL A 27 -15.59 4.34 -3.64
N GLU A 28 -15.83 3.61 -2.54
CA GLU A 28 -16.43 4.15 -1.32
C GLU A 28 -15.61 5.28 -0.68
N TYR A 29 -14.30 5.32 -0.94
CA TYR A 29 -13.38 6.27 -0.31
C TYR A 29 -12.73 7.24 -1.28
N LEU A 30 -12.50 6.84 -2.54
CA LEU A 30 -11.64 7.58 -3.47
C LEU A 30 -12.35 8.00 -4.76
N SER A 31 -13.66 7.82 -4.87
CA SER A 31 -14.46 8.35 -5.97
C SER A 31 -14.77 9.84 -5.75
N GLU A 32 -15.16 10.55 -6.82
CA GLU A 32 -15.63 11.93 -6.73
C GLU A 32 -16.85 12.10 -5.79
N PRO A 33 -17.87 11.22 -5.81
CA PRO A 33 -18.93 11.25 -4.80
C PRO A 33 -18.44 11.05 -3.37
N ALA A 34 -17.45 10.18 -3.14
CA ALA A 34 -16.87 9.97 -1.82
C ALA A 34 -16.14 11.24 -1.33
N LEU A 35 -15.40 11.93 -2.20
CA LEU A 35 -14.78 13.21 -1.87
C LEU A 35 -15.84 14.27 -1.52
N ASN A 36 -16.92 14.39 -2.29
CA ASN A 36 -17.98 15.34 -2.01
C ASN A 36 -18.70 15.01 -0.70
N ARG A 37 -18.90 13.75 -0.37
CA ARG A 37 -19.44 13.29 0.92
C ARG A 37 -18.53 13.73 2.08
N GLU A 38 -17.22 13.58 1.96
CA GLU A 38 -16.28 14.04 3.00
C GLU A 38 -16.23 15.56 3.08
N ARG A 39 -16.36 16.31 1.97
CA ARG A 39 -16.51 17.78 1.99
C ARG A 39 -17.75 18.21 2.78
N MET A 40 -18.88 17.57 2.56
CA MET A 40 -20.10 17.80 3.34
C MET A 40 -19.89 17.50 4.82
N ARG A 41 -19.19 16.40 5.14
CA ARG A 41 -18.86 16.05 6.52
C ARG A 41 -18.02 17.12 7.20
N VAL A 42 -16.99 17.64 6.52
CA VAL A 42 -16.16 18.74 7.05
C VAL A 42 -17.00 19.96 7.32
N GLU A 43 -17.86 20.38 6.37
CA GLU A 43 -18.73 21.54 6.52
C GLU A 43 -19.72 21.39 7.69
N VAL A 44 -20.41 20.27 7.79
CA VAL A 44 -21.42 20.08 8.84
C VAL A 44 -20.77 19.94 10.24
N GLU A 45 -19.63 19.28 10.37
CA GLU A 45 -18.92 19.23 11.66
C GLU A 45 -18.32 20.58 12.04
N TRP A 46 -17.91 21.41 11.04
CA TRP A 46 -17.51 22.78 11.29
C TRP A 46 -18.68 23.63 11.81
N MET A 47 -19.84 23.56 11.19
CA MET A 47 -21.07 24.23 11.67
C MET A 47 -21.41 23.79 13.10
N ILE A 48 -21.35 22.50 13.41
CA ILE A 48 -21.62 21.96 14.76
C ILE A 48 -20.62 22.52 15.77
N LEU A 49 -19.33 22.56 15.43
CA LEU A 49 -18.31 23.10 16.33
C LEU A 49 -18.52 24.61 16.58
N LEU A 50 -18.82 25.35 15.54
CA LEU A 50 -19.07 26.81 15.65
C LEU A 50 -20.29 27.13 16.52
N ALA A 51 -21.32 26.29 16.45
CA ALA A 51 -22.55 26.46 17.23
C ALA A 51 -22.42 25.95 18.68
N ASN A 52 -21.78 24.82 18.90
CA ASN A 52 -21.77 24.14 20.20
C ASN A 52 -20.47 24.29 20.98
N GLY A 53 -19.40 24.81 20.33
CA GLY A 53 -18.08 24.88 20.96
C GLY A 53 -17.45 23.51 21.24
N PHE A 54 -16.53 23.49 22.16
CA PHE A 54 -15.80 22.30 22.61
C PHE A 54 -15.39 22.45 24.07
N GLU A 55 -14.94 21.37 24.70
CA GLU A 55 -14.59 21.36 26.13
C GLU A 55 -13.59 22.48 26.49
N GLY A 56 -12.58 22.68 25.64
CA GLY A 56 -11.52 23.68 25.87
C GLY A 56 -12.01 25.15 25.90
N ASN A 57 -13.17 25.44 25.31
CA ASN A 57 -13.83 26.76 25.41
C ASN A 57 -15.07 26.74 26.33
N GLY A 58 -15.23 25.70 27.15
CA GLY A 58 -16.37 25.53 28.04
C GLY A 58 -17.69 25.24 27.32
N ASN A 59 -17.65 24.65 26.14
CA ASN A 59 -18.80 24.34 25.26
C ASN A 59 -19.64 25.59 24.94
N GLN A 60 -18.98 26.73 24.82
CA GLN A 60 -19.64 27.98 24.45
C GLN A 60 -19.70 28.12 22.93
N THR A 61 -20.80 28.64 22.44
CA THR A 61 -20.97 29.02 21.03
C THR A 61 -19.83 29.93 20.57
N ILE A 62 -19.22 29.62 19.44
CA ILE A 62 -18.06 30.36 18.91
C ILE A 62 -18.49 31.56 18.11
N VAL A 63 -19.55 31.43 17.29
CA VAL A 63 -20.07 32.53 16.45
C VAL A 63 -21.23 33.22 17.16
N PRO A 64 -21.14 34.54 17.45
CA PRO A 64 -22.20 35.31 18.11
C PRO A 64 -23.52 35.24 17.33
N GLY A 65 -24.63 35.08 18.05
CA GLY A 65 -25.98 35.05 17.47
C GLY A 65 -26.46 33.65 17.04
N VAL A 66 -25.58 32.65 17.03
CA VAL A 66 -25.97 31.27 16.85
C VAL A 66 -26.31 30.65 18.22
N LYS A 67 -27.35 29.82 18.29
CA LYS A 67 -27.66 29.06 19.50
C LYS A 67 -27.00 27.68 19.43
N PRO A 68 -26.67 27.06 20.56
CA PRO A 68 -26.24 25.67 20.56
C PRO A 68 -27.26 24.79 19.82
N LEU A 69 -26.76 23.93 18.94
CA LEU A 69 -27.59 22.94 18.23
C LEU A 69 -27.99 21.82 19.17
N THR A 70 -29.24 21.41 19.12
CA THR A 70 -29.75 20.25 19.83
C THR A 70 -29.14 18.95 19.26
N ASP A 71 -29.23 17.86 20.00
CA ASP A 71 -28.76 16.55 19.52
C ASP A 71 -29.48 16.12 18.22
N GLU A 72 -30.77 16.46 18.10
CA GLU A 72 -31.57 16.17 16.92
C GLU A 72 -31.11 16.99 15.70
N GLU A 73 -30.82 18.28 15.89
CA GLU A 73 -30.27 19.14 14.84
C GLU A 73 -28.89 18.70 14.40
N GLN A 74 -28.02 18.27 15.35
CA GLN A 74 -26.71 17.71 15.02
C GLN A 74 -26.83 16.37 14.27
N ALA A 75 -27.78 15.50 14.66
CA ALA A 75 -28.04 14.25 13.97
C ALA A 75 -28.50 14.49 12.54
N PHE A 76 -29.41 15.47 12.33
CA PHE A 76 -29.83 15.87 11.00
C PHE A 76 -28.65 16.35 10.15
N LEU A 77 -27.81 17.24 10.65
CA LEU A 77 -26.63 17.70 9.90
C LEU A 77 -25.71 16.55 9.51
N ARG A 78 -25.47 15.60 10.43
CA ARG A 78 -24.64 14.42 10.16
C ARG A 78 -25.26 13.43 9.18
N SER A 79 -26.61 13.45 9.04
CA SER A 79 -27.26 12.61 8.04
C SER A 79 -27.03 13.08 6.60
N ILE A 80 -26.76 14.38 6.39
CA ILE A 80 -26.56 14.97 5.05
C ILE A 80 -25.46 14.23 4.25
N PRO A 81 -24.23 14.04 4.75
CA PRO A 81 -23.23 13.27 4.05
C PRO A 81 -23.55 11.75 3.99
N GLU A 82 -24.23 11.19 5.00
CA GLU A 82 -24.56 9.75 5.03
C GLU A 82 -25.62 9.39 3.97
N ASP A 83 -26.60 10.29 3.76
CA ASP A 83 -27.70 10.09 2.83
C ASP A 83 -27.35 10.52 1.38
N PHE A 84 -26.08 10.92 1.14
CA PHE A 84 -25.61 11.37 -0.18
C PHE A 84 -25.51 10.20 -1.17
N GLY A 85 -26.67 9.83 -1.74
CA GLY A 85 -26.83 8.78 -2.73
C GLY A 85 -27.05 9.32 -4.15
N ALA A 86 -27.61 8.51 -5.04
CA ALA A 86 -27.76 8.84 -6.46
C ALA A 86 -28.52 10.16 -6.72
N GLU A 87 -29.56 10.45 -5.94
CA GLU A 87 -30.30 11.71 -6.06
C GLU A 87 -29.44 12.90 -5.62
N GLY A 88 -28.75 12.79 -4.48
CA GLY A 88 -27.85 13.83 -3.99
C GLY A 88 -26.71 14.13 -4.98
N ILE A 89 -26.12 13.09 -5.57
CA ILE A 89 -25.08 13.23 -6.61
C ILE A 89 -25.63 14.00 -7.81
N ALA A 90 -26.86 13.70 -8.26
CA ALA A 90 -27.48 14.43 -9.37
C ALA A 90 -27.79 15.90 -9.03
N GLN A 91 -28.26 16.19 -7.79
CA GLN A 91 -28.50 17.55 -7.30
C GLN A 91 -27.18 18.34 -7.21
N HIS A 92 -26.14 17.75 -6.63
CA HIS A 92 -24.80 18.36 -6.56
C HIS A 92 -24.27 18.69 -7.96
N ALA A 93 -24.34 17.74 -8.90
CA ALA A 93 -23.92 17.96 -10.28
C ALA A 93 -24.69 19.09 -10.98
N ALA A 94 -25.99 19.26 -10.66
CA ALA A 94 -26.78 20.38 -11.17
C ALA A 94 -26.35 21.74 -10.62
N HIS A 95 -25.87 21.80 -9.37
CA HIS A 95 -25.27 23.01 -8.80
C HIS A 95 -23.91 23.28 -9.44
N GLU A 96 -23.05 22.29 -9.57
CA GLU A 96 -21.73 22.43 -10.17
C GLU A 96 -21.80 22.90 -11.63
N ALA A 97 -22.76 22.40 -12.41
CA ALA A 97 -22.99 22.83 -13.79
C ALA A 97 -23.33 24.33 -13.90
N LYS A 98 -23.86 24.94 -12.84
CA LYS A 98 -24.19 26.41 -12.80
C LYS A 98 -23.03 27.25 -12.25
N THR A 99 -22.36 26.72 -11.23
CA THR A 99 -21.32 27.45 -10.49
C THR A 99 -19.95 27.31 -11.14
N HIS A 100 -19.71 26.22 -11.88
CA HIS A 100 -18.39 25.78 -12.35
C HIS A 100 -17.36 25.69 -11.22
N HIS A 101 -17.82 25.32 -10.01
CA HIS A 101 -16.99 25.25 -8.81
C HIS A 101 -17.55 24.14 -7.90
N ASP A 102 -16.77 23.09 -7.72
CA ASP A 102 -17.17 21.86 -7.02
C ASP A 102 -17.45 22.09 -5.51
N VAL A 103 -16.58 22.80 -4.78
CA VAL A 103 -16.82 23.08 -3.35
C VAL A 103 -18.02 24.00 -3.17
N LYS A 104 -18.23 24.99 -4.05
CA LYS A 104 -19.43 25.85 -4.00
C LYS A 104 -20.73 25.07 -4.25
N ALA A 105 -20.65 24.04 -5.08
CA ALA A 105 -21.78 23.13 -5.30
C ALA A 105 -22.12 22.33 -4.03
N VAL A 106 -21.12 21.95 -3.23
CA VAL A 106 -21.32 21.30 -1.91
C VAL A 106 -22.05 22.27 -0.96
N GLU A 107 -21.62 23.53 -0.88
CA GLU A 107 -22.28 24.52 -0.03
C GLU A 107 -23.78 24.66 -0.40
N TYR A 108 -24.10 24.82 -1.69
CA TYR A 108 -25.50 24.92 -2.15
C TYR A 108 -26.28 23.63 -1.91
N TYR A 109 -25.66 22.48 -2.02
CA TYR A 109 -26.33 21.23 -1.68
C TYR A 109 -26.70 21.18 -0.18
N ILE A 110 -25.79 21.61 0.70
CA ILE A 110 -26.08 21.72 2.13
C ILE A 110 -27.19 22.73 2.38
N ASP A 111 -27.18 23.90 1.73
CA ASP A 111 -28.23 24.89 1.83
C ASP A 111 -29.61 24.35 1.47
N ASP A 112 -29.71 23.53 0.39
CA ASP A 112 -30.94 22.84 -0.01
C ASP A 112 -31.44 21.85 1.04
N GLN A 113 -30.53 21.18 1.77
CA GLN A 113 -30.90 20.30 2.86
C GLN A 113 -31.37 21.09 4.09
N LEU A 114 -30.69 22.21 4.42
CA LEU A 114 -31.10 23.08 5.53
C LEU A 114 -32.51 23.66 5.31
N ASP A 115 -32.91 23.97 4.06
CA ASP A 115 -34.27 24.38 3.74
C ASP A 115 -35.32 23.31 4.08
N LYS A 116 -34.95 22.03 4.03
CA LYS A 116 -35.86 20.90 4.34
C LYS A 116 -35.86 20.52 5.82
N ALA A 117 -34.96 21.11 6.63
CA ALA A 117 -34.74 20.68 8.00
C ALA A 117 -36.02 20.69 8.86
N ALA A 118 -36.84 21.76 8.77
CA ALA A 118 -38.07 21.85 9.54
C ALA A 118 -39.08 20.74 9.15
N ASP A 119 -39.20 20.44 7.86
CA ASP A 119 -40.09 19.38 7.36
C ASP A 119 -39.61 17.98 7.81
N VAL A 120 -38.29 17.73 7.75
CA VAL A 120 -37.70 16.44 8.16
C VAL A 120 -37.82 16.24 9.66
N LEU A 121 -37.53 17.28 10.47
CA LEU A 121 -37.62 17.21 11.93
C LEU A 121 -39.07 17.27 12.45
N GLY A 122 -40.01 17.73 11.63
CA GLY A 122 -41.41 17.86 12.01
C GLY A 122 -41.74 19.03 12.94
N HIS A 123 -40.81 19.96 13.13
CA HIS A 123 -40.96 21.17 13.94
C HIS A 123 -40.06 22.30 13.44
N GLU A 124 -40.33 23.53 13.89
CA GLU A 124 -39.47 24.65 13.58
C GLU A 124 -38.06 24.46 14.18
N THR A 125 -37.03 24.77 13.40
CA THR A 125 -35.62 24.65 13.78
C THR A 125 -34.85 25.88 13.35
N GLN A 126 -33.75 26.21 14.06
CA GLN A 126 -32.87 27.29 13.66
C GLN A 126 -32.06 26.95 12.41
N LEU A 127 -31.93 25.67 12.04
CA LEU A 127 -31.11 25.22 10.90
C LEU A 127 -31.47 25.90 9.60
N THR A 128 -32.75 26.18 9.34
CA THR A 128 -33.21 26.90 8.15
C THR A 128 -32.62 28.29 8.01
N GLY A 129 -32.23 28.95 9.12
CA GLY A 129 -31.59 30.25 9.17
C GLY A 129 -30.05 30.22 9.19
N LEU A 130 -29.42 29.02 9.24
CA LEU A 130 -27.97 28.90 9.42
C LEU A 130 -27.16 28.72 8.14
N LYS A 131 -27.75 28.97 6.95
CA LYS A 131 -27.02 28.89 5.66
C LYS A 131 -25.73 29.70 5.63
N THR A 132 -25.71 30.87 6.28
CA THR A 132 -24.53 31.73 6.36
C THR A 132 -23.42 31.17 7.26
N LEU A 133 -23.69 30.07 7.99
CA LEU A 133 -22.70 29.37 8.80
C LEU A 133 -21.94 28.29 7.97
N VAL A 134 -22.53 27.85 6.85
CA VAL A 134 -21.84 26.99 5.88
C VAL A 134 -20.62 27.74 5.36
N HIS A 135 -19.47 27.07 5.33
CA HIS A 135 -18.19 27.63 4.88
C HIS A 135 -17.73 28.88 5.64
N PHE A 136 -18.19 29.07 6.89
CA PHE A 136 -17.88 30.26 7.68
C PHE A 136 -16.38 30.45 7.89
N ALA A 137 -15.84 31.57 7.40
CA ALA A 137 -14.43 31.96 7.43
C ALA A 137 -13.46 30.99 6.75
N CYS A 138 -13.95 29.98 6.05
CA CYS A 138 -13.15 29.00 5.32
C CYS A 138 -12.70 29.49 3.95
N THR A 139 -11.69 28.86 3.42
CA THR A 139 -11.38 28.80 1.98
C THR A 139 -11.63 27.39 1.49
N SER A 140 -11.84 27.20 0.18
CA SER A 140 -12.09 25.87 -0.39
C SER A 140 -11.03 24.83 0.03
N GLU A 141 -9.80 25.26 0.23
CA GLU A 141 -8.72 24.35 0.67
C GLU A 141 -8.79 23.96 2.15
N ASP A 142 -9.45 24.72 3.01
CA ASP A 142 -9.75 24.27 4.36
C ASP A 142 -10.63 23.01 4.33
N ILE A 143 -11.55 22.96 3.36
CA ILE A 143 -12.45 21.82 3.16
C ILE A 143 -11.74 20.69 2.39
N ASN A 144 -11.09 21.02 1.27
CA ASN A 144 -10.44 20.03 0.40
C ASN A 144 -9.36 19.23 1.12
N ASN A 145 -8.42 19.90 1.82
CA ASN A 145 -7.30 19.20 2.44
C ASN A 145 -7.78 18.17 3.50
N LEU A 146 -8.75 18.55 4.32
CA LEU A 146 -9.32 17.67 5.33
C LEU A 146 -10.09 16.50 4.70
N SER A 147 -10.87 16.79 3.66
CA SER A 147 -11.66 15.77 2.95
C SER A 147 -10.76 14.77 2.24
N ILE A 148 -9.73 15.24 1.52
CA ILE A 148 -8.78 14.38 0.84
C ILE A 148 -7.98 13.55 1.85
N ALA A 149 -7.52 14.15 2.96
CA ALA A 149 -6.80 13.42 4.00
C ALA A 149 -7.65 12.28 4.57
N ARG A 150 -8.96 12.53 4.82
CA ARG A 150 -9.89 11.50 5.30
C ARG A 150 -10.17 10.43 4.25
N CYS A 151 -10.39 10.82 2.99
CA CYS A 151 -10.56 9.90 1.87
C CYS A 151 -9.35 8.95 1.74
N VAL A 152 -8.15 9.51 1.72
CA VAL A 152 -6.91 8.72 1.61
C VAL A 152 -6.71 7.84 2.84
N LYS A 153 -6.83 8.40 4.06
CA LYS A 153 -6.72 7.64 5.31
C LYS A 153 -7.65 6.43 5.29
N ASN A 154 -8.93 6.65 5.06
CA ASN A 154 -9.93 5.58 5.07
C ASN A 154 -9.70 4.55 3.95
N GLY A 155 -9.35 4.99 2.75
CA GLY A 155 -9.02 4.09 1.64
C GLY A 155 -7.79 3.22 1.92
N ILE A 156 -6.77 3.80 2.56
CA ILE A 156 -5.58 3.05 2.98
C ILE A 156 -5.89 2.09 4.13
N GLU A 157 -6.46 2.58 5.22
CA GLU A 157 -6.68 1.79 6.44
C GLU A 157 -7.70 0.67 6.25
N ASN A 158 -8.76 0.90 5.46
CA ASN A 158 -9.85 -0.06 5.31
C ASN A 158 -9.73 -0.95 4.07
N VAL A 159 -8.93 -0.59 3.06
CA VAL A 159 -8.85 -1.35 1.81
C VAL A 159 -7.43 -1.76 1.44
N TRP A 160 -6.53 -0.79 1.21
CA TRP A 160 -5.20 -1.08 0.67
C TRP A 160 -4.33 -1.84 1.68
N LEU A 161 -4.24 -1.35 2.92
CA LEU A 161 -3.40 -1.94 3.97
C LEU A 161 -3.85 -3.36 4.35
N PRO A 162 -5.15 -3.67 4.52
CA PRO A 162 -5.61 -5.05 4.70
C PRO A 162 -5.23 -5.97 3.53
N GLY A 163 -5.32 -5.49 2.28
CA GLY A 163 -4.92 -6.26 1.11
C GLY A 163 -3.42 -6.57 1.08
N ALA A 164 -2.58 -5.58 1.39
CA ALA A 164 -1.14 -5.74 1.48
C ALA A 164 -0.72 -6.62 2.69
N GLN A 165 -1.41 -6.46 3.84
CA GLN A 165 -1.19 -7.29 5.02
C GLN A 165 -1.51 -8.76 4.75
N ALA A 166 -2.59 -9.05 4.02
CA ALA A 166 -2.94 -10.41 3.64
C ALA A 166 -1.85 -11.10 2.80
N ILE A 167 -1.18 -10.36 1.89
CA ILE A 167 -0.02 -10.88 1.15
C ILE A 167 1.14 -11.20 2.10
N LEU A 168 1.45 -10.29 3.03
CA LEU A 168 2.51 -10.49 4.02
C LEU A 168 2.23 -11.74 4.88
N ASP A 169 1.02 -11.87 5.38
CA ASP A 169 0.61 -12.98 6.25
C ASP A 169 0.67 -14.33 5.49
N HIS A 170 0.23 -14.34 4.23
CA HIS A 170 0.34 -15.52 3.36
C HIS A 170 1.80 -15.93 3.14
N LEU A 171 2.68 -14.96 2.82
CA LEU A 171 4.10 -15.21 2.64
C LEU A 171 4.77 -15.72 3.94
N ALA A 172 4.40 -15.15 5.10
CA ALA A 172 4.89 -15.57 6.40
C ALA A 172 4.48 -17.00 6.72
N GLN A 173 3.23 -17.37 6.42
CA GLN A 173 2.75 -18.76 6.56
C GLN A 173 3.54 -19.71 5.66
N LYS A 174 3.78 -19.35 4.39
CA LYS A 174 4.52 -20.16 3.45
C LYS A 174 6.01 -20.24 3.78
N ALA A 175 6.60 -19.17 4.30
CA ALA A 175 7.97 -19.18 4.81
C ALA A 175 8.13 -20.22 5.96
N GLU A 176 7.16 -20.29 6.85
CA GLU A 176 7.13 -21.29 7.93
C GLU A 176 6.95 -22.71 7.38
N GLU A 177 5.98 -22.90 6.47
CA GLU A 177 5.69 -24.22 5.87
C GLU A 177 6.91 -24.79 5.13
N TYR A 178 7.69 -23.93 4.46
CA TYR A 178 8.86 -24.34 3.67
C TYR A 178 10.19 -24.05 4.35
N ARG A 179 10.18 -23.85 5.67
CA ARG A 179 11.33 -23.48 6.51
C ARG A 179 12.60 -24.28 6.20
N ASP A 180 12.47 -25.59 6.13
CA ASP A 180 13.57 -26.53 5.95
C ASP A 180 13.65 -27.14 4.55
N LYS A 181 12.83 -26.63 3.61
CA LYS A 181 12.83 -27.11 2.23
C LYS A 181 14.03 -26.52 1.48
N ALA A 182 15.10 -27.33 1.38
CA ALA A 182 16.30 -26.95 0.65
C ALA A 182 16.00 -26.69 -0.83
N MET A 183 16.64 -25.69 -1.40
CA MET A 183 16.65 -25.43 -2.83
C MET A 183 17.98 -24.81 -3.27
N LEU A 184 18.34 -24.97 -4.53
CA LEU A 184 19.54 -24.37 -5.11
C LEU A 184 19.35 -22.86 -5.28
N SER A 185 20.29 -22.07 -4.79
CA SER A 185 20.33 -20.63 -5.11
C SER A 185 20.98 -20.42 -6.49
N LEU A 186 20.55 -19.37 -7.19
CA LEU A 186 21.26 -18.87 -8.35
C LEU A 186 21.78 -17.46 -8.08
N THR A 187 23.08 -17.27 -8.28
CA THR A 187 23.67 -15.93 -8.34
C THR A 187 24.15 -15.67 -9.76
N HIS A 188 23.83 -14.52 -10.32
CA HIS A 188 24.08 -14.22 -11.73
C HIS A 188 23.50 -15.29 -12.69
N GLY A 189 22.41 -15.96 -12.28
CA GLY A 189 21.80 -17.04 -13.04
C GLY A 189 22.62 -18.34 -13.06
N GLN A 190 23.66 -18.48 -12.22
CA GLN A 190 24.50 -19.67 -12.10
C GLN A 190 24.26 -20.39 -10.78
N PRO A 191 24.40 -21.73 -10.74
CA PRO A 191 24.32 -22.51 -9.50
C PRO A 191 25.23 -21.93 -8.42
N ALA A 192 24.70 -21.73 -7.24
CA ALA A 192 25.37 -21.22 -6.07
C ALA A 192 25.01 -22.07 -4.84
N THR A 193 25.50 -21.68 -3.67
CA THR A 193 25.24 -22.41 -2.44
C THR A 193 23.74 -22.53 -2.16
N PRO A 194 23.27 -23.68 -1.66
CA PRO A 194 21.86 -23.90 -1.35
C PRO A 194 21.34 -22.99 -0.25
N THR A 195 20.05 -22.77 -0.30
CA THR A 195 19.24 -22.05 0.69
C THR A 195 18.01 -22.89 1.05
N THR A 196 17.04 -22.31 1.79
CA THR A 196 15.71 -22.89 1.90
C THR A 196 14.66 -22.00 1.27
N LEU A 197 13.63 -22.60 0.67
CA LEU A 197 12.52 -21.87 0.07
C LEU A 197 11.84 -20.98 1.12
N GLY A 198 11.71 -21.47 2.36
CA GLY A 198 11.15 -20.71 3.47
C GLY A 198 11.94 -19.43 3.77
N LYS A 199 13.29 -19.53 3.81
CA LYS A 199 14.15 -18.37 4.04
C LYS A 199 14.06 -17.35 2.89
N GLU A 200 13.98 -17.79 1.65
CA GLU A 200 13.82 -16.89 0.50
C GLU A 200 12.49 -16.12 0.57
N LEU A 201 11.39 -16.77 0.97
CA LEU A 201 10.11 -16.07 1.21
C LEU A 201 10.18 -15.15 2.42
N ALA A 202 10.88 -15.53 3.50
CA ALA A 202 11.06 -14.71 4.69
C ALA A 202 11.78 -13.38 4.40
N VAL A 203 12.65 -13.32 3.38
CA VAL A 203 13.26 -12.06 2.93
C VAL A 203 12.19 -11.08 2.49
N TYR A 204 11.17 -11.52 1.75
CA TYR A 204 10.07 -10.66 1.33
C TYR A 204 9.18 -10.26 2.50
N VAL A 205 8.90 -11.19 3.42
CA VAL A 205 8.16 -10.91 4.67
C VAL A 205 8.84 -9.77 5.45
N TYR A 206 10.15 -9.88 5.69
CA TYR A 206 10.90 -8.86 6.40
C TYR A 206 10.88 -7.50 5.69
N ARG A 207 11.11 -7.48 4.37
CA ARG A 207 11.10 -6.26 3.56
C ARG A 207 9.73 -5.57 3.59
N LEU A 208 8.64 -6.35 3.40
CA LEU A 208 7.27 -5.84 3.38
C LEU A 208 6.84 -5.33 4.75
N ASN A 209 7.10 -6.09 5.82
CA ASN A 209 6.76 -5.70 7.19
C ASN A 209 7.31 -4.31 7.54
N ARG A 210 8.56 -4.04 7.16
CA ARG A 210 9.18 -2.72 7.37
C ARG A 210 8.44 -1.58 6.67
N GLN A 211 7.90 -1.83 5.47
CA GLN A 211 7.14 -0.79 4.76
C GLN A 211 5.72 -0.65 5.31
N LEU A 212 5.02 -1.75 5.56
CA LEU A 212 3.67 -1.70 6.13
C LEU A 212 3.65 -1.05 7.51
N ASN A 213 4.70 -1.23 8.33
CA ASN A 213 4.83 -0.54 9.60
C ASN A 213 4.96 0.99 9.42
N LYS A 214 5.61 1.47 8.36
CA LYS A 214 5.64 2.91 8.04
C LYS A 214 4.26 3.41 7.62
N VAL A 215 3.53 2.64 6.80
CA VAL A 215 2.16 3.01 6.41
C VAL A 215 1.23 3.05 7.62
N LYS A 216 1.35 2.09 8.56
CA LYS A 216 0.58 2.08 9.81
C LYS A 216 0.88 3.27 10.73
N ALA A 217 2.11 3.78 10.69
CA ALA A 217 2.55 4.92 11.47
C ALA A 217 2.36 6.27 10.77
N GLN A 218 1.73 6.29 9.58
CA GLN A 218 1.53 7.50 8.80
C GLN A 218 0.66 8.50 9.54
N GLU A 219 1.13 9.73 9.63
CA GLU A 219 0.34 10.87 10.06
C GLU A 219 -0.36 11.50 8.84
N TYR A 220 -1.66 11.74 8.96
CA TYR A 220 -2.46 12.41 7.94
C TYR A 220 -2.72 13.84 8.41
N LEU A 221 -2.03 14.80 7.81
CA LEU A 221 -2.07 16.19 8.26
C LEU A 221 -3.25 16.94 7.66
N GLY A 222 -3.74 17.91 8.44
CA GLY A 222 -4.82 18.79 7.99
C GLY A 222 -4.74 20.17 8.64
N LYS A 223 -5.40 21.14 7.98
CA LYS A 223 -5.49 22.51 8.44
C LYS A 223 -6.90 23.08 8.23
N ILE A 224 -7.28 24.04 9.05
CA ILE A 224 -8.41 24.95 8.84
C ILE A 224 -8.03 26.29 9.44
N ASN A 225 -7.61 27.26 8.60
CA ASN A 225 -7.00 28.52 9.04
C ASN A 225 -7.19 29.66 8.01
N GLY A 226 -8.08 29.46 7.02
CA GLY A 226 -8.50 30.48 6.07
C GLY A 226 -7.59 30.63 4.85
N ALA A 227 -7.85 31.66 4.09
CA ALA A 227 -7.37 31.86 2.72
C ALA A 227 -5.84 31.88 2.55
N THR A 228 -5.09 32.20 3.57
CA THR A 228 -3.61 32.24 3.54
C THR A 228 -2.97 31.68 4.83
N GLY A 229 -3.73 30.92 5.61
CA GLY A 229 -3.22 30.30 6.83
C GLY A 229 -3.05 31.22 8.02
N THR A 230 -3.74 32.37 8.03
CA THR A 230 -3.51 33.45 9.01
C THR A 230 -4.70 33.71 9.92
N PHE A 231 -5.80 33.00 9.78
CA PHE A 231 -7.07 33.24 10.49
C PHE A 231 -7.65 34.64 10.29
N GLY A 232 -7.28 35.35 9.22
CA GLY A 232 -7.65 36.76 9.03
C GLY A 232 -9.15 37.00 9.01
N ALA A 233 -9.94 36.20 8.28
CA ALA A 233 -11.40 36.31 8.25
C ALA A 233 -12.04 35.90 9.57
N HIS A 234 -11.50 34.88 10.23
CA HIS A 234 -11.95 34.42 11.53
C HIS A 234 -11.84 35.51 12.60
N LEU A 235 -10.66 36.12 12.72
CA LEU A 235 -10.39 37.20 13.66
C LEU A 235 -11.19 38.47 13.35
N ALA A 236 -11.43 38.75 12.06
CA ALA A 236 -12.27 39.90 11.66
C ALA A 236 -13.73 39.69 12.11
N ALA A 237 -14.24 38.46 12.07
CA ALA A 237 -15.61 38.16 12.47
C ALA A 237 -15.75 38.01 14.00
N CYS A 238 -14.82 37.29 14.64
CA CYS A 238 -14.85 36.92 16.06
C CYS A 238 -13.45 37.15 16.67
N PRO A 239 -13.09 38.39 17.03
CA PRO A 239 -11.71 38.77 17.42
C PRO A 239 -11.28 38.20 18.78
N ASP A 240 -12.21 37.86 19.66
CA ASP A 240 -11.94 37.37 21.01
C ASP A 240 -11.82 35.84 21.08
N VAL A 241 -11.94 35.13 19.96
CA VAL A 241 -11.87 33.65 19.89
C VAL A 241 -10.43 33.22 19.67
N ASP A 242 -9.99 32.21 20.43
CA ASP A 242 -8.73 31.50 20.17
C ASP A 242 -8.89 30.52 18.99
N TRP A 243 -8.78 31.08 17.78
CA TRP A 243 -8.95 30.31 16.54
C TRP A 243 -7.86 29.24 16.34
N VAL A 244 -6.69 29.38 16.98
CA VAL A 244 -5.64 28.35 16.97
C VAL A 244 -6.11 27.12 17.74
N ALA A 245 -6.71 27.33 18.93
CA ALA A 245 -7.29 26.24 19.72
C ALA A 245 -8.48 25.59 18.99
N VAL A 246 -9.38 26.39 18.41
CA VAL A 246 -10.54 25.91 17.62
C VAL A 246 -10.09 25.07 16.43
N SER A 247 -9.10 25.54 15.66
CA SER A 247 -8.56 24.82 14.50
C SER A 247 -7.94 23.48 14.90
N ARG A 248 -7.13 23.48 15.99
CA ARG A 248 -6.53 22.24 16.52
C ARG A 248 -7.60 21.24 16.93
N GLU A 249 -8.59 21.70 17.72
CA GLU A 249 -9.71 20.86 18.16
C GLU A 249 -10.45 20.23 16.98
N PHE A 250 -10.76 21.05 15.97
CA PHE A 250 -11.49 20.59 14.79
C PHE A 250 -10.72 19.51 14.03
N VAL A 251 -9.47 19.78 13.69
CA VAL A 251 -8.64 18.84 12.90
C VAL A 251 -8.37 17.56 13.67
N THR A 252 -8.03 17.69 14.97
CA THR A 252 -7.61 16.51 15.75
C THR A 252 -8.80 15.68 16.22
N ASN A 253 -9.77 16.31 16.89
CA ASN A 253 -10.83 15.56 17.59
C ASN A 253 -12.07 15.35 16.72
N ARG A 254 -12.39 16.27 15.81
CA ARG A 254 -13.56 16.12 14.92
C ARG A 254 -13.20 15.38 13.65
N MET A 255 -12.07 15.71 13.02
CA MET A 255 -11.67 15.10 11.75
C MET A 255 -10.80 13.83 11.94
N GLY A 256 -10.20 13.63 13.11
CA GLY A 256 -9.33 12.49 13.41
C GLY A 256 -8.02 12.50 12.61
N LEU A 257 -7.49 13.73 12.37
CA LEU A 257 -6.26 13.97 11.61
C LEU A 257 -5.19 14.61 12.52
N THR A 258 -3.96 14.69 12.05
CA THR A 258 -2.90 15.44 12.72
C THR A 258 -2.98 16.91 12.31
N TRP A 259 -3.08 17.81 13.29
CA TRP A 259 -3.18 19.25 12.99
C TRP A 259 -1.85 19.81 12.52
N ASN A 260 -1.84 20.46 11.35
CA ASN A 260 -0.70 21.23 10.84
C ASN A 260 -0.86 22.72 11.19
N PRO A 261 -0.05 23.25 12.12
CA PRO A 261 -0.20 24.63 12.61
C PRO A 261 0.30 25.69 11.63
N LEU A 262 1.16 25.33 10.68
CA LEU A 262 1.91 26.29 9.87
C LEU A 262 1.79 25.94 8.39
N THR A 263 0.85 26.59 7.72
CA THR A 263 0.51 26.36 6.31
C THR A 263 0.31 27.68 5.56
N THR A 264 0.15 27.57 4.26
CA THR A 264 -0.31 28.67 3.40
C THR A 264 -1.82 28.56 3.17
N GLN A 265 -2.34 28.80 1.96
CA GLN A 265 -3.71 28.44 1.64
C GLN A 265 -3.93 26.94 1.63
N ILE A 266 -2.89 26.18 1.19
CA ILE A 266 -2.89 24.72 1.16
C ILE A 266 -2.18 24.13 2.39
N GLU A 267 -2.52 22.91 2.73
CA GLU A 267 -1.65 21.98 3.45
C GLU A 267 -0.54 21.54 2.47
N SER A 268 0.71 21.45 2.91
CA SER A 268 1.88 21.32 2.03
C SER A 268 2.00 19.98 1.30
N HIS A 269 1.13 19.02 1.59
CA HIS A 269 1.09 17.66 1.01
C HIS A 269 2.34 16.80 1.27
N ASP A 270 3.23 17.18 2.16
CA ASP A 270 4.43 16.41 2.48
C ASP A 270 4.07 15.00 2.96
N TRP A 271 3.05 14.85 3.80
CA TRP A 271 2.56 13.55 4.25
C TRP A 271 2.06 12.66 3.10
N GLN A 272 1.49 13.26 2.04
CA GLN A 272 1.06 12.51 0.85
C GLN A 272 2.27 11.97 0.09
N ALA A 273 3.32 12.79 -0.06
CA ALA A 273 4.55 12.36 -0.71
C ALA A 273 5.23 11.22 0.07
N GLU A 274 5.28 11.31 1.40
CA GLU A 274 5.81 10.25 2.27
C GLU A 274 5.01 8.95 2.15
N LEU A 275 3.68 9.04 2.22
CA LEU A 275 2.79 7.89 2.08
C LEU A 275 2.92 7.23 0.70
N TYR A 276 2.79 8.03 -0.37
CA TYR A 276 2.83 7.51 -1.74
C TYR A 276 4.21 6.95 -2.09
N GLY A 277 5.29 7.57 -1.62
CA GLY A 277 6.64 7.04 -1.73
C GLY A 277 6.81 5.70 -1.01
N THR A 278 6.20 5.54 0.17
CA THR A 278 6.22 4.27 0.93
C THR A 278 5.41 3.19 0.23
N ILE A 279 4.23 3.52 -0.33
CA ILE A 279 3.40 2.58 -1.10
C ILE A 279 4.10 2.20 -2.41
N SER A 280 4.69 3.17 -3.13
CA SER A 280 5.49 2.89 -4.34
C SER A 280 6.66 1.94 -4.02
N HIS A 281 7.36 2.15 -2.92
CA HIS A 281 8.42 1.23 -2.47
C HIS A 281 7.88 -0.17 -2.13
N THR A 282 6.72 -0.26 -1.49
CA THR A 282 6.03 -1.53 -1.21
C THR A 282 5.69 -2.25 -2.52
N ASN A 283 5.12 -1.54 -3.48
CA ASN A 283 4.79 -2.05 -4.80
C ASN A 283 6.03 -2.58 -5.55
N ARG A 284 7.19 -1.92 -5.43
CA ARG A 284 8.46 -2.38 -6.03
C ARG A 284 8.97 -3.67 -5.38
N ILE A 285 8.76 -3.86 -4.08
CA ILE A 285 9.09 -5.12 -3.41
C ILE A 285 8.18 -6.24 -3.92
N LEU A 286 6.89 -5.98 -4.06
CA LEU A 286 5.92 -6.93 -4.59
C LEU A 286 6.18 -7.25 -6.08
N HIS A 287 6.58 -6.26 -6.87
CA HIS A 287 7.01 -6.46 -8.25
C HIS A 287 8.21 -7.42 -8.31
N ASN A 288 9.24 -7.19 -7.50
CA ASN A 288 10.38 -8.11 -7.42
C ASN A 288 9.95 -9.54 -7.03
N LEU A 289 9.01 -9.68 -6.10
CA LEU A 289 8.43 -10.99 -5.76
C LEU A 289 7.76 -11.65 -6.98
N CYS A 290 7.00 -10.90 -7.77
CA CYS A 290 6.35 -11.42 -8.98
C CYS A 290 7.39 -11.95 -9.98
N VAL A 291 8.46 -11.19 -10.22
CA VAL A 291 9.57 -11.57 -11.11
C VAL A 291 10.26 -12.86 -10.61
N ASP A 292 10.61 -12.93 -9.32
CA ASP A 292 11.27 -14.11 -8.76
C ASP A 292 10.38 -15.35 -8.81
N VAL A 293 9.10 -15.23 -8.46
CA VAL A 293 8.14 -16.36 -8.55
C VAL A 293 7.96 -16.80 -10.01
N TRP A 294 7.88 -15.85 -10.96
CA TRP A 294 7.84 -16.18 -12.39
C TRP A 294 9.08 -16.99 -12.81
N MET A 295 10.28 -16.59 -12.36
CA MET A 295 11.53 -17.30 -12.63
C MET A 295 11.55 -18.68 -11.97
N TYR A 296 11.07 -18.81 -10.74
CA TYR A 296 10.93 -20.11 -10.06
C TYR A 296 9.96 -21.05 -10.78
N ILE A 297 8.85 -20.53 -11.32
CA ILE A 297 7.94 -21.31 -12.17
C ILE A 297 8.65 -21.74 -13.47
N SER A 298 9.39 -20.85 -14.11
CA SER A 298 10.15 -21.13 -15.34
C SER A 298 11.19 -22.24 -15.15
N ARG A 299 11.82 -22.31 -13.97
CA ARG A 299 12.78 -23.38 -13.60
C ARG A 299 12.09 -24.66 -13.12
N GLY A 300 10.78 -24.64 -12.89
CA GLY A 300 10.04 -25.77 -12.35
C GLY A 300 10.13 -25.91 -10.82
N VAL A 301 10.71 -24.95 -10.09
CA VAL A 301 10.74 -24.93 -8.61
C VAL A 301 9.33 -24.80 -8.06
N PHE A 302 8.49 -23.98 -8.67
CA PHE A 302 7.05 -23.97 -8.43
C PHE A 302 6.28 -24.62 -9.57
N ALA A 303 5.34 -25.49 -9.22
CA ALA A 303 4.32 -26.00 -10.13
C ALA A 303 3.04 -25.17 -9.96
N GLN A 304 2.33 -24.95 -11.07
CA GLN A 304 1.05 -24.25 -11.08
C GLN A 304 -0.12 -25.23 -11.03
N VAL A 305 -1.14 -24.92 -10.23
CA VAL A 305 -2.39 -25.68 -10.17
C VAL A 305 -3.30 -25.20 -11.31
N PRO A 306 -3.63 -26.06 -12.30
CA PRO A 306 -4.55 -25.68 -13.36
C PRO A 306 -5.95 -25.38 -12.81
N VAL A 307 -6.53 -24.25 -13.21
CA VAL A 307 -7.92 -23.95 -12.87
C VAL A 307 -8.83 -24.77 -13.78
N LYS A 308 -9.71 -25.59 -13.19
CA LYS A 308 -10.65 -26.43 -13.94
C LYS A 308 -11.51 -25.57 -14.86
N GLY A 309 -11.48 -25.89 -16.17
CA GLY A 309 -12.23 -25.16 -17.19
C GLY A 309 -11.56 -23.88 -17.72
N ALA A 310 -10.41 -23.47 -17.20
CA ALA A 310 -9.66 -22.36 -17.77
C ALA A 310 -8.83 -22.81 -18.98
N THR A 311 -8.79 -21.97 -20.01
CA THR A 311 -7.94 -22.18 -21.19
C THR A 311 -6.61 -21.47 -20.96
N GLY A 312 -5.55 -22.25 -20.74
CA GLY A 312 -4.19 -21.71 -20.49
C GLY A 312 -3.56 -21.10 -21.76
N SER A 313 -3.87 -21.67 -22.92
CA SER A 313 -3.46 -21.20 -24.25
C SER A 313 -4.49 -21.63 -25.28
N SER A 314 -4.84 -20.73 -26.20
CA SER A 314 -5.73 -21.05 -27.32
C SER A 314 -5.11 -22.02 -28.34
N THR A 315 -3.77 -22.14 -28.37
CA THR A 315 -3.02 -22.90 -29.35
C THR A 315 -2.29 -24.11 -28.75
N MET A 316 -1.91 -24.03 -27.47
CA MET A 316 -1.12 -25.06 -26.77
C MET A 316 -1.85 -25.49 -25.48
N PRO A 317 -2.72 -26.52 -25.53
CA PRO A 317 -3.59 -26.88 -24.40
C PRO A 317 -2.85 -27.33 -23.14
N HIS A 318 -1.60 -27.80 -23.27
CA HIS A 318 -0.76 -28.27 -22.15
C HIS A 318 -0.09 -27.12 -21.37
N LYS A 319 -0.13 -25.87 -21.90
CA LYS A 319 0.61 -24.74 -21.39
C LYS A 319 -0.21 -23.95 -20.33
N VAL A 320 0.29 -23.90 -19.11
CA VAL A 320 -0.26 -23.06 -18.03
C VAL A 320 0.64 -21.84 -17.85
N ASN A 321 0.14 -20.67 -18.21
CA ASN A 321 0.89 -19.43 -18.11
C ASN A 321 0.75 -18.79 -16.73
N PRO A 322 1.80 -18.20 -16.14
CA PRO A 322 1.76 -17.49 -14.85
C PRO A 322 1.12 -16.10 -14.95
N ILE A 323 -0.01 -15.97 -15.66
CA ILE A 323 -0.64 -14.69 -16.04
C ILE A 323 -1.01 -13.80 -14.87
N ARG A 324 -1.21 -14.37 -13.68
CA ARG A 324 -1.54 -13.59 -12.48
C ARG A 324 -0.34 -12.78 -11.98
N PHE A 325 0.86 -13.35 -12.04
CA PHE A 325 2.10 -12.68 -11.70
C PHE A 325 2.45 -11.61 -12.73
N GLU A 326 2.33 -11.92 -14.03
CA GLU A 326 2.54 -10.97 -15.13
C GLU A 326 1.55 -9.77 -15.04
N ASN A 327 0.28 -10.05 -14.73
CA ASN A 327 -0.72 -9.00 -14.53
C ASN A 327 -0.41 -8.14 -13.29
N ALA A 328 -0.01 -8.76 -12.17
CA ALA A 328 0.38 -8.04 -10.97
C ALA A 328 1.61 -7.15 -11.24
N GLU A 329 2.65 -7.68 -11.87
CA GLU A 329 3.87 -6.97 -12.25
C GLU A 329 3.56 -5.69 -13.03
N ALA A 330 2.81 -5.81 -14.14
CA ALA A 330 2.46 -4.67 -14.99
C ALA A 330 1.62 -3.60 -14.24
N ASN A 331 0.65 -4.02 -13.41
CA ASN A 331 -0.17 -3.07 -12.66
C ASN A 331 0.60 -2.39 -11.51
N LEU A 332 1.58 -3.06 -10.91
CA LEU A 332 2.48 -2.46 -9.92
C LEU A 332 3.34 -1.36 -10.56
N GLU A 333 3.86 -1.57 -11.78
CA GLU A 333 4.62 -0.54 -12.50
C GLU A 333 3.78 0.70 -12.80
N ILE A 334 2.55 0.52 -13.29
CA ILE A 334 1.63 1.64 -13.55
C ILE A 334 1.32 2.39 -12.25
N SER A 335 1.01 1.66 -11.18
CA SER A 335 0.77 2.26 -9.86
C SER A 335 1.98 3.05 -9.36
N CYS A 336 3.19 2.50 -9.45
CA CYS A 336 4.42 3.20 -9.07
C CYS A 336 4.60 4.50 -9.86
N SER A 337 4.38 4.47 -11.17
CA SER A 337 4.51 5.67 -12.02
C SER A 337 3.56 6.80 -11.59
N LEU A 338 2.32 6.46 -11.22
CA LEU A 338 1.35 7.43 -10.72
C LEU A 338 1.70 7.92 -9.31
N LEU A 339 2.07 7.02 -8.41
CA LEU A 339 2.47 7.36 -7.03
C LEU A 339 3.73 8.23 -7.01
N ASP A 340 4.73 7.92 -7.83
CA ASP A 340 5.96 8.71 -7.95
C ASP A 340 5.65 10.12 -8.51
N THR A 341 4.74 10.23 -9.47
CA THR A 341 4.28 11.53 -9.99
C THR A 341 3.55 12.33 -8.91
N LEU A 342 2.63 11.70 -8.16
CA LEU A 342 1.92 12.34 -7.04
C LEU A 342 2.91 12.83 -5.98
N SER A 343 3.86 12.00 -5.57
CA SER A 343 4.87 12.36 -4.56
C SER A 343 5.73 13.54 -4.99
N ALA A 344 6.13 13.59 -6.26
CA ALA A 344 6.99 14.65 -6.77
C ALA A 344 6.26 15.97 -7.00
N THR A 345 5.02 15.90 -7.51
CA THR A 345 4.27 17.11 -7.93
C THR A 345 3.60 17.81 -6.74
N LEU A 346 3.07 17.07 -5.77
CA LEU A 346 2.23 17.65 -4.72
C LEU A 346 3.00 18.51 -3.72
N VAL A 347 4.29 18.25 -3.53
CA VAL A 347 5.15 19.03 -2.60
C VAL A 347 5.61 20.38 -3.16
N GLU A 348 5.26 20.68 -4.42
CA GLU A 348 5.61 21.94 -5.07
C GLU A 348 4.35 22.78 -5.36
N SER A 349 4.36 24.03 -4.92
CA SER A 349 3.31 25.00 -5.24
C SER A 349 3.91 26.37 -5.52
N ARG A 350 3.22 27.18 -6.30
CA ARG A 350 3.63 28.56 -6.58
C ARG A 350 3.11 29.48 -5.49
N TRP A 351 4.03 30.11 -4.76
CA TRP A 351 3.74 31.00 -3.65
C TRP A 351 2.82 30.34 -2.61
N GLN A 352 1.65 30.94 -2.34
CA GLN A 352 0.73 30.44 -1.32
C GLN A 352 -0.25 29.41 -1.86
N ARG A 353 -0.44 29.35 -3.18
CA ARG A 353 -1.23 28.35 -3.89
C ARG A 353 -1.14 28.47 -5.40
N ASP A 354 -1.14 27.36 -6.11
CA ASP A 354 -1.64 27.19 -7.47
C ASP A 354 -2.62 26.00 -7.55
N LEU A 355 -3.15 25.67 -8.75
CA LEU A 355 -4.19 24.66 -8.90
C LEU A 355 -3.65 23.29 -9.39
N THR A 356 -2.33 23.13 -9.50
CA THR A 356 -1.70 21.89 -10.00
C THR A 356 -2.02 20.69 -9.11
N ASP A 357 -2.03 20.91 -7.79
CA ASP A 357 -2.35 19.92 -6.77
C ASP A 357 -3.74 19.31 -6.98
N SER A 358 -4.76 20.12 -7.14
CA SER A 358 -6.15 19.68 -7.30
C SER A 358 -6.34 18.78 -8.51
N THR A 359 -5.69 19.08 -9.65
CA THR A 359 -5.72 18.25 -10.86
C THR A 359 -4.99 16.93 -10.63
N THR A 360 -3.82 16.98 -9.99
CA THR A 360 -2.97 15.80 -9.76
C THR A 360 -3.63 14.84 -8.78
N GLN A 361 -4.21 15.32 -7.69
CA GLN A 361 -4.87 14.51 -6.65
C GLN A 361 -6.07 13.70 -7.17
N ARG A 362 -6.72 14.09 -8.27
CA ARG A 362 -7.79 13.29 -8.90
C ARG A 362 -7.32 11.93 -9.41
N ASN A 363 -6.00 11.70 -9.46
CA ASN A 363 -5.41 10.42 -9.86
C ASN A 363 -5.06 9.49 -8.67
N ILE A 364 -5.31 9.88 -7.42
CA ILE A 364 -5.06 9.06 -6.22
C ILE A 364 -5.81 7.74 -6.31
N GLY A 365 -7.10 7.77 -6.67
CA GLY A 365 -7.91 6.58 -6.85
C GLY A 365 -7.38 5.65 -7.94
N SER A 366 -6.85 6.20 -9.03
CA SER A 366 -6.22 5.41 -10.10
C SER A 366 -4.93 4.75 -9.63
N ALA A 367 -4.07 5.49 -8.94
CA ALA A 367 -2.80 4.98 -8.43
C ALA A 367 -2.99 3.79 -7.47
N LEU A 368 -3.89 3.95 -6.50
CA LEU A 368 -4.23 2.91 -5.53
C LEU A 368 -5.06 1.78 -6.15
N GLY A 369 -5.90 2.08 -7.14
CA GLY A 369 -6.68 1.10 -7.89
C GLY A 369 -5.80 0.08 -8.63
N TYR A 370 -4.76 0.54 -9.32
CA TYR A 370 -3.79 -0.36 -9.96
C TYR A 370 -3.01 -1.18 -8.92
N SER A 371 -2.63 -0.60 -7.78
CA SER A 371 -1.99 -1.35 -6.70
C SER A 371 -2.92 -2.45 -6.15
N MET A 372 -4.19 -2.14 -5.87
CA MET A 372 -5.18 -3.13 -5.40
C MET A 372 -5.41 -4.25 -6.41
N LEU A 373 -5.51 -3.91 -7.69
CA LEU A 373 -5.64 -4.90 -8.76
C LEU A 373 -4.45 -5.87 -8.78
N ALA A 374 -3.25 -5.34 -8.59
CA ALA A 374 -2.03 -6.14 -8.48
C ALA A 374 -2.03 -7.04 -7.23
N LEU A 375 -2.40 -6.50 -6.06
CA LEU A 375 -2.50 -7.29 -4.82
C LEU A 375 -3.47 -8.48 -4.98
N ASN A 376 -4.64 -8.25 -5.59
CA ASN A 376 -5.63 -9.30 -5.83
C ASN A 376 -5.10 -10.38 -6.78
N ASN A 377 -4.39 -9.99 -7.86
CA ASN A 377 -3.80 -10.95 -8.79
C ASN A 377 -2.64 -11.70 -8.16
N LEU A 378 -1.76 -11.02 -7.41
CA LEU A 378 -0.65 -11.64 -6.70
C LEU A 378 -1.16 -12.68 -5.68
N MET A 379 -2.13 -12.34 -4.85
CA MET A 379 -2.74 -13.29 -3.91
C MET A 379 -3.33 -14.51 -4.64
N GLY A 380 -4.06 -14.27 -5.73
CA GLY A 380 -4.60 -15.35 -6.54
C GLY A 380 -3.52 -16.21 -7.21
N GLY A 381 -2.37 -15.60 -7.56
CA GLY A 381 -1.19 -16.28 -8.07
C GLY A 381 -0.53 -17.16 -7.01
N LEU A 382 -0.24 -16.61 -5.85
CA LEU A 382 0.38 -17.30 -4.72
C LEU A 382 -0.45 -18.50 -4.26
N ASN A 383 -1.77 -18.38 -4.25
CA ASN A 383 -2.68 -19.51 -3.93
C ASN A 383 -2.74 -20.60 -5.00
N SER A 384 -2.20 -20.36 -6.19
CA SER A 384 -2.25 -21.29 -7.32
C SER A 384 -0.92 -22.00 -7.59
N ILE A 385 0.06 -21.85 -6.74
CA ILE A 385 1.38 -22.50 -6.87
C ILE A 385 1.72 -23.35 -5.65
N HIS A 386 2.58 -24.35 -5.87
CA HIS A 386 3.16 -25.14 -4.82
C HIS A 386 4.58 -25.57 -5.21
N PRO A 387 5.48 -25.89 -4.24
CA PRO A 387 6.80 -26.40 -4.55
C PRO A 387 6.73 -27.71 -5.34
N ASN A 388 7.60 -27.87 -6.31
CA ASN A 388 7.79 -29.11 -7.07
C ASN A 388 9.00 -29.86 -6.51
N ASP A 389 8.77 -30.71 -5.54
CA ASP A 389 9.82 -31.40 -4.80
C ASP A 389 10.73 -32.22 -5.72
N ILE A 390 10.16 -32.87 -6.74
CA ILE A 390 10.94 -33.68 -7.71
C ILE A 390 11.95 -32.80 -8.47
N ALA A 391 11.52 -31.62 -8.93
CA ALA A 391 12.41 -30.71 -9.67
C ALA A 391 13.46 -30.08 -8.76
N ILE A 392 13.09 -29.71 -7.54
CA ILE A 392 14.00 -29.12 -6.53
C ILE A 392 15.10 -30.14 -6.15
N GLU A 393 14.71 -31.38 -5.86
CA GLU A 393 15.64 -32.47 -5.51
C GLU A 393 16.59 -32.77 -6.68
N ALA A 394 16.06 -32.95 -7.90
CA ALA A 394 16.87 -33.19 -9.09
C ALA A 394 17.87 -32.08 -9.37
N GLU A 395 17.48 -30.81 -9.15
CA GLU A 395 18.37 -29.66 -9.33
C GLU A 395 19.50 -29.64 -8.28
N LEU A 396 19.21 -29.97 -7.02
CA LEU A 396 20.22 -30.08 -5.98
C LEU A 396 21.18 -31.24 -6.27
N ASP A 397 20.65 -32.40 -6.63
CA ASP A 397 21.45 -33.60 -6.89
C ASP A 397 22.38 -33.48 -8.12
N SER A 398 22.05 -32.58 -9.05
CA SER A 398 22.88 -32.31 -10.23
C SER A 398 23.96 -31.26 -10.01
N ASN A 399 24.07 -30.67 -8.82
CA ASN A 399 24.98 -29.55 -8.55
C ASN A 399 25.88 -29.76 -7.31
N TRP A 400 26.61 -30.87 -7.29
CA TRP A 400 27.54 -31.22 -6.19
C TRP A 400 28.73 -30.24 -6.09
N GLU A 401 29.09 -29.53 -7.15
CA GLU A 401 30.15 -28.52 -7.18
C GLU A 401 29.95 -27.40 -6.17
N VAL A 402 28.72 -27.14 -5.72
CA VAL A 402 28.40 -26.10 -4.70
C VAL A 402 29.05 -26.42 -3.35
N LEU A 403 29.43 -27.68 -3.10
CA LEU A 403 30.15 -28.07 -1.91
C LEU A 403 31.66 -27.69 -1.93
N GLY A 404 32.15 -27.15 -3.03
CA GLY A 404 33.51 -26.59 -3.09
C GLY A 404 33.73 -25.45 -2.09
N GLU A 405 32.72 -24.63 -1.83
CA GLU A 405 32.82 -23.52 -0.88
C GLU A 405 33.07 -24.00 0.57
N PRO A 406 32.27 -24.88 1.18
CA PRO A 406 32.50 -25.34 2.55
C PRO A 406 33.80 -26.10 2.68
N ILE A 407 34.20 -26.92 1.68
CA ILE A 407 35.48 -27.65 1.68
C ILE A 407 36.64 -26.65 1.67
N GLN A 408 36.64 -25.68 0.76
CA GLN A 408 37.68 -24.65 0.68
C GLN A 408 37.76 -23.85 2.00
N THR A 409 36.64 -23.50 2.60
CA THR A 409 36.59 -22.75 3.85
C THR A 409 37.16 -23.59 5.01
N ALA A 410 36.84 -24.87 5.08
CA ALA A 410 37.40 -25.77 6.07
C ALA A 410 38.93 -25.94 5.89
N MET A 411 39.41 -26.07 4.63
CA MET A 411 40.84 -26.13 4.34
C MET A 411 41.57 -24.86 4.82
N ARG A 412 40.98 -23.68 4.58
CA ARG A 412 41.57 -22.39 5.08
C ARG A 412 41.64 -22.35 6.60
N ALA A 413 40.58 -22.85 7.29
CA ALA A 413 40.59 -22.90 8.75
C ALA A 413 41.68 -23.86 9.26
N CYS A 414 41.88 -25.00 8.60
CA CYS A 414 42.96 -25.93 8.92
C CYS A 414 44.35 -25.36 8.63
N GLU A 415 44.55 -24.64 7.53
CA GLU A 415 45.80 -23.96 7.21
C GLU A 415 46.14 -22.93 8.29
N LEU A 416 45.16 -22.11 8.71
CA LEU A 416 45.36 -21.12 9.79
C LEU A 416 45.68 -21.79 11.14
N ALA A 417 45.17 -23.01 11.37
CA ALA A 417 45.49 -23.81 12.55
C ALA A 417 46.87 -24.53 12.43
N GLY A 418 47.60 -24.35 11.33
CA GLY A 418 48.94 -24.90 11.11
C GLY A 418 48.94 -26.38 10.66
N LEU A 419 47.83 -26.91 10.15
CA LEU A 419 47.80 -28.26 9.61
C LEU A 419 48.62 -28.32 8.29
N PRO A 420 49.53 -29.27 8.15
CA PRO A 420 50.34 -29.41 6.93
C PRO A 420 49.47 -29.88 5.76
N GLY A 421 49.81 -29.50 4.53
CA GLY A 421 49.12 -29.95 3.33
C GLY A 421 47.83 -29.21 3.02
N MET A 422 47.49 -28.13 3.75
CA MET A 422 46.29 -27.32 3.52
C MET A 422 46.56 -26.07 2.71
N ASP A 423 47.77 -25.88 2.22
CA ASP A 423 48.17 -24.75 1.39
C ASP A 423 47.36 -24.67 0.08
N LYS A 424 47.17 -23.46 -0.42
CA LYS A 424 46.47 -23.18 -1.68
C LYS A 424 45.05 -23.82 -1.77
N PRO A 425 44.17 -23.59 -0.79
CA PRO A 425 42.86 -24.25 -0.76
C PRO A 425 42.03 -23.97 -2.02
N TYR A 426 42.06 -22.73 -2.50
CA TYR A 426 41.31 -22.34 -3.68
C TYR A 426 41.72 -23.09 -4.94
N GLU A 427 43.05 -23.16 -5.19
CA GLU A 427 43.59 -23.83 -6.36
C GLU A 427 43.27 -25.34 -6.38
N LYS A 428 43.39 -25.99 -5.23
CA LYS A 428 43.06 -27.41 -5.09
C LYS A 428 41.58 -27.73 -5.34
N VAL A 429 40.68 -26.92 -4.73
CA VAL A 429 39.23 -27.09 -4.94
C VAL A 429 38.83 -26.71 -6.36
N LYS A 430 39.44 -25.66 -6.93
CA LYS A 430 39.22 -25.26 -8.33
C LYS A 430 39.62 -26.34 -9.32
N GLU A 431 40.67 -27.09 -9.06
CA GLU A 431 41.14 -28.18 -9.89
C GLU A 431 40.13 -29.33 -9.87
N LEU A 432 39.56 -29.66 -8.70
CA LEU A 432 38.47 -30.63 -8.57
C LEU A 432 37.22 -30.22 -9.33
N MET A 433 36.80 -28.93 -9.18
CA MET A 433 35.48 -28.45 -9.64
C MET A 433 35.45 -28.05 -11.13
N ARG A 434 36.58 -28.01 -11.83
CA ARG A 434 36.65 -27.47 -13.18
C ARG A 434 36.53 -28.54 -14.27
N GLY A 435 35.45 -28.47 -15.06
CA GLY A 435 35.34 -29.20 -16.32
C GLY A 435 34.80 -30.62 -16.23
N HIS A 436 34.26 -31.03 -15.09
CA HIS A 436 33.65 -32.35 -14.89
C HIS A 436 32.32 -32.23 -14.15
N GLU A 437 31.37 -33.10 -14.42
CA GLU A 437 30.25 -33.36 -13.51
C GLU A 437 30.81 -33.86 -12.19
N ILE A 438 30.54 -33.14 -11.11
CA ILE A 438 31.01 -33.54 -9.78
C ILE A 438 29.96 -34.45 -9.13
N SER A 439 30.41 -35.64 -8.76
CA SER A 439 29.59 -36.60 -8.02
C SER A 439 29.92 -36.58 -6.53
N LYS A 440 29.06 -37.18 -5.74
CA LYS A 440 29.28 -37.44 -4.30
C LYS A 440 30.60 -38.13 -4.05
N GLU A 441 30.87 -39.19 -4.82
CA GLU A 441 32.09 -39.99 -4.71
C GLU A 441 33.35 -39.17 -5.01
N ALA A 442 33.30 -38.29 -5.98
CA ALA A 442 34.41 -37.38 -6.31
C ALA A 442 34.70 -36.43 -5.15
N VAL A 443 33.67 -35.88 -4.50
CA VAL A 443 33.79 -35.03 -3.33
C VAL A 443 34.37 -35.78 -2.14
N GLU A 444 33.85 -36.96 -1.85
CA GLU A 444 34.34 -37.82 -0.75
C GLU A 444 35.81 -38.21 -0.97
N GLN A 445 36.16 -38.64 -2.19
CA GLN A 445 37.54 -39.01 -2.55
C GLN A 445 38.50 -37.81 -2.42
N PHE A 446 38.06 -36.61 -2.81
CA PHE A 446 38.87 -35.41 -2.62
C PHE A 446 39.12 -35.10 -1.16
N ILE A 447 38.08 -35.24 -0.29
CA ILE A 447 38.21 -35.03 1.16
C ILE A 447 39.21 -36.00 1.75
N ASP A 448 39.18 -37.29 1.34
CA ASP A 448 40.10 -38.34 1.79
C ASP A 448 41.56 -38.07 1.41
N GLN A 449 41.79 -37.36 0.32
CA GLN A 449 43.14 -37.00 -0.13
C GLN A 449 43.71 -35.77 0.61
N GLN A 450 42.88 -35.07 1.42
CA GLN A 450 43.37 -33.92 2.21
C GLN A 450 43.74 -34.37 3.63
N ALA A 451 44.61 -33.60 4.29
CA ALA A 451 45.06 -33.91 5.66
C ALA A 451 44.10 -33.36 6.74
N PHE A 452 42.77 -33.54 6.54
CA PHE A 452 41.79 -33.21 7.57
C PHE A 452 41.87 -34.20 8.75
N ASP A 453 41.56 -33.73 9.95
CA ASP A 453 41.29 -34.64 11.06
C ASP A 453 39.99 -35.43 10.81
N ASP A 454 39.84 -36.58 11.46
CA ASP A 454 38.72 -37.51 11.26
C ASP A 454 37.37 -36.86 11.48
N ALA A 455 37.25 -35.95 12.45
CA ALA A 455 36.00 -35.28 12.77
C ALA A 455 35.61 -34.26 11.68
N THR A 456 36.59 -33.52 11.18
CA THR A 456 36.38 -32.54 10.06
C THR A 456 36.08 -33.30 8.76
N ALA A 457 36.82 -34.34 8.43
CA ALA A 457 36.56 -35.16 7.26
C ALA A 457 35.16 -35.81 7.29
N ALA A 458 34.77 -36.38 8.42
CA ALA A 458 33.44 -36.98 8.60
C ALA A 458 32.32 -35.94 8.44
N ARG A 459 32.48 -34.75 9.01
CA ARG A 459 31.52 -33.65 8.90
C ARG A 459 31.38 -33.18 7.45
N LEU A 460 32.47 -33.00 6.72
CA LEU A 460 32.43 -32.55 5.32
C LEU A 460 31.82 -33.62 4.41
N LYS A 461 32.11 -34.89 4.60
CA LYS A 461 31.50 -36.00 3.84
C LYS A 461 30.01 -36.18 4.10
N ALA A 462 29.52 -35.75 5.28
CA ALA A 462 28.11 -35.79 5.60
C ALA A 462 27.31 -34.65 4.88
N LEU A 463 27.99 -33.68 4.30
CA LEU A 463 27.33 -32.61 3.55
C LEU A 463 26.84 -33.13 2.20
N THR A 464 25.63 -32.70 1.86
CA THR A 464 25.05 -32.82 0.51
C THR A 464 24.55 -31.42 0.07
N PRO A 465 24.32 -31.20 -1.22
CA PRO A 465 23.66 -29.95 -1.63
C PRO A 465 22.36 -29.69 -0.87
N ALA A 466 21.57 -30.71 -0.56
CA ALA A 466 20.32 -30.57 0.19
C ALA A 466 20.51 -30.27 1.70
N THR A 467 21.65 -30.61 2.29
CA THR A 467 21.93 -30.36 3.73
C THR A 467 22.81 -29.15 3.98
N TYR A 468 23.42 -28.60 2.93
CA TYR A 468 24.29 -27.43 3.04
C TYR A 468 23.48 -26.11 3.00
N THR A 469 22.56 -25.96 3.90
CA THR A 469 21.67 -24.76 4.00
C THR A 469 22.02 -23.84 5.17
N GLY A 470 23.10 -24.16 5.91
CA GLY A 470 23.53 -23.37 7.06
C GLY A 470 22.44 -23.27 8.13
N VAL A 471 22.10 -22.05 8.49
CA VAL A 471 21.05 -21.75 9.48
C VAL A 471 19.78 -21.18 8.82
N ALA A 472 19.59 -21.39 7.53
CA ALA A 472 18.48 -20.80 6.77
C ALA A 472 17.11 -21.03 7.42
N GLY A 473 16.82 -22.26 7.91
CA GLY A 473 15.58 -22.55 8.60
C GLY A 473 15.37 -21.70 9.88
N LYS A 474 16.45 -21.42 10.63
CA LYS A 474 16.37 -20.57 11.84
C LYS A 474 16.14 -19.09 11.51
N LEU A 475 16.59 -18.63 10.33
CA LEU A 475 16.41 -17.24 9.90
C LEU A 475 14.96 -16.91 9.56
N VAL A 476 14.09 -17.90 9.39
CA VAL A 476 12.65 -17.71 9.21
C VAL A 476 12.00 -17.07 10.45
N ASP A 477 12.56 -17.28 11.63
CA ASP A 477 12.08 -16.68 12.88
C ASP A 477 12.59 -15.27 13.14
N PHE A 478 13.49 -14.79 12.27
CA PHE A 478 14.15 -13.52 12.49
C PHE A 478 13.17 -12.35 12.25
N ASP A 479 12.82 -11.65 13.31
CA ASP A 479 12.00 -10.43 13.31
C ASP A 479 10.57 -10.61 12.73
N ARG A 480 9.77 -11.46 13.38
CA ARG A 480 8.32 -11.47 13.20
C ARG A 480 7.60 -10.43 14.04
#